data_0cc72cb2690038aea582002db7b7e979
#
_entry.id   0cc72cb2690038aea582002db7b7e979
#
_cell.length_a   1.000
_cell.length_b   1.000
_cell.length_c   1.000
_cell.angle_alpha   90.00
_cell.angle_beta   90.00
_cell.angle_gamma   90.00
#
_symmetry.space_group_name_H-M   'P 1'
#
loop_
_entity.id
_entity.type
_entity.pdbx_description
1 polymer ?
#
loop_
_entity_poly.entity_id
_entity_poly.type
_entity_poly.pdbx_seq_one_letter_code
_entity_poly.pdbx_strand_id
1 'polypeptide(L)'
;EIYNHVKSYLDNEDYFHTVEEGYKIVRRKLQELTGEEQAHKAFKEENYLVIFGHQPKDSVEKDFFEGIKFLNMAIQKFRNEKAHDIAKPLNKNIAIHYLALTSLAYDLITRNEGNKD
;
A
#
# COMPACT_ATOMS: atom_id res chain seq x y z
N GLU A 1 4.19 2.16 -11.80
CA GLU A 1 5.08 1.06 -11.36
C GLU A 1 4.34 -0.18 -10.91
N ILE A 2 3.40 -0.04 -9.98
CA ILE A 2 2.59 -1.18 -9.54
C ILE A 2 1.82 -1.75 -10.72
N TYR A 3 1.22 -0.89 -11.54
CA TYR A 3 0.49 -1.32 -12.72
C TYR A 3 1.39 -2.15 -13.65
N ASN A 4 2.61 -1.70 -13.90
CA ASN A 4 3.55 -2.43 -14.77
C ASN A 4 3.88 -3.81 -14.21
N HIS A 5 3.99 -3.92 -12.89
CA HIS A 5 4.29 -5.18 -12.23
C HIS A 5 3.15 -6.19 -12.34
N VAL A 6 1.91 -5.73 -12.27
CA VAL A 6 0.74 -6.62 -12.24
C VAL A 6 0.01 -6.73 -13.57
N LYS A 7 0.51 -6.05 -14.60
CA LYS A 7 -0.17 -5.96 -15.90
C LYS A 7 -0.54 -7.32 -16.48
N SER A 8 0.36 -8.30 -16.41
CA SER A 8 0.09 -9.63 -16.97
C SER A 8 -1.07 -10.33 -16.26
N TYR A 9 -1.16 -10.18 -14.95
CA TYR A 9 -2.29 -10.75 -14.20
C TYR A 9 -3.60 -10.08 -14.58
N LEU A 10 -3.57 -8.75 -14.71
CA LEU A 10 -4.74 -7.97 -15.08
C LEU A 10 -5.21 -8.32 -16.50
N ASP A 11 -4.27 -8.42 -17.46
CA ASP A 11 -4.57 -8.76 -18.84
C ASP A 11 -5.14 -10.18 -18.98
N ASN A 12 -4.76 -11.09 -18.09
CA ASN A 12 -5.26 -12.46 -18.06
C ASN A 12 -6.50 -12.62 -17.16
N GLU A 13 -7.09 -11.52 -16.71
CA GLU A 13 -8.27 -11.50 -15.85
C GLU A 13 -8.07 -12.22 -14.52
N ASP A 14 -6.81 -12.30 -14.07
CA ASP A 14 -6.45 -12.88 -12.77
C ASP A 14 -6.46 -11.77 -11.71
N TYR A 15 -7.67 -11.39 -11.31
CA TYR A 15 -7.87 -10.21 -10.45
C TYR A 15 -7.36 -10.40 -9.04
N PHE A 16 -7.46 -11.61 -8.52
CA PHE A 16 -6.93 -11.90 -7.18
C PHE A 16 -5.42 -11.68 -7.13
N HIS A 17 -4.69 -12.26 -8.09
CA HIS A 17 -3.24 -12.09 -8.12
C HIS A 17 -2.83 -10.65 -8.47
N THR A 18 -3.65 -9.95 -9.25
CA THR A 18 -3.42 -8.53 -9.54
C THR A 18 -3.35 -7.73 -8.24
N VAL A 19 -4.34 -7.91 -7.37
CA VAL A 19 -4.42 -7.21 -6.09
C VAL A 19 -3.31 -7.69 -5.15
N GLU A 20 -3.14 -9.00 -5.03
CA GLU A 20 -2.16 -9.58 -4.11
C GLU A 20 -0.72 -9.16 -4.46
N GLU A 21 -0.34 -9.27 -5.73
CA GLU A 21 1.01 -8.92 -6.15
C GLU A 21 1.27 -7.41 -6.07
N GLY A 22 0.25 -6.61 -6.35
CA GLY A 22 0.36 -5.16 -6.17
C GLY A 22 0.63 -4.80 -4.73
N TYR A 23 -0.10 -5.39 -3.80
CA TYR A 23 0.09 -5.10 -2.38
C TYR A 23 1.44 -5.61 -1.85
N LYS A 24 1.97 -6.70 -2.40
CA LYS A 24 3.30 -7.19 -2.01
C LYS A 24 4.38 -6.15 -2.21
N ILE A 25 4.27 -5.32 -3.25
CA ILE A 25 5.23 -4.25 -3.51
C ILE A 25 5.20 -3.23 -2.37
N VAL A 26 4.01 -2.84 -1.94
CA VAL A 26 3.85 -1.89 -0.82
C VAL A 26 4.43 -2.47 0.47
N ARG A 27 4.09 -3.72 0.78
CA ARG A 27 4.60 -4.40 1.98
C ARG A 27 6.12 -4.47 1.97
N ARG A 28 6.69 -4.86 0.84
CA ARG A 28 8.15 -4.95 0.70
C ARG A 28 8.80 -3.59 0.94
N LYS A 29 8.18 -2.53 0.40
CA LYS A 29 8.70 -1.18 0.59
C LYS A 29 8.64 -0.74 2.05
N LEU A 30 7.53 -1.01 2.73
CA LEU A 30 7.41 -0.70 4.15
C LEU A 30 8.44 -1.48 4.97
N GLN A 31 8.67 -2.74 4.64
CA GLN A 31 9.68 -3.55 5.31
C GLN A 31 11.09 -2.99 5.10
N GLU A 32 11.40 -2.55 3.89
CA GLU A 32 12.69 -1.92 3.60
C GLU A 32 12.90 -0.66 4.44
N LEU A 33 11.86 0.15 4.60
CA LEU A 33 11.96 1.42 5.29
C LEU A 33 11.94 1.27 6.82
N THR A 34 11.15 0.36 7.34
CA THR A 34 10.85 0.30 8.79
C THR A 34 11.25 -1.01 9.46
N GLY A 35 11.52 -2.07 8.68
CA GLY A 35 11.74 -3.41 9.22
C GLY A 35 10.44 -4.16 9.51
N GLU A 36 9.29 -3.53 9.33
CA GLU A 36 7.98 -4.11 9.65
C GLU A 36 7.14 -4.28 8.38
N GLU A 37 6.47 -5.44 8.25
CA GLU A 37 5.61 -5.72 7.11
C GLU A 37 4.17 -5.28 7.33
N GLN A 38 3.71 -5.32 8.59
CA GLN A 38 2.32 -4.98 8.90
C GLN A 38 2.15 -3.48 9.03
N ALA A 39 1.12 -2.94 8.38
CA ALA A 39 0.91 -1.49 8.30
C ALA A 39 0.84 -0.84 9.69
N HIS A 40 0.11 -1.44 10.64
CA HIS A 40 -0.05 -0.83 11.96
C HIS A 40 1.27 -0.76 12.74
N LYS A 41 2.21 -1.65 12.45
CA LYS A 41 3.54 -1.62 13.08
C LYS A 41 4.50 -0.72 12.34
N ALA A 42 4.42 -0.72 11.00
CA ALA A 42 5.29 0.12 10.17
C ALA A 42 5.03 1.61 10.41
N PHE A 43 3.76 1.99 10.59
CA PHE A 43 3.35 3.39 10.73
C PHE A 43 3.28 3.85 12.19
N LYS A 44 4.18 3.38 13.04
CA LYS A 44 4.35 3.96 14.36
C LYS A 44 4.94 5.37 14.24
N GLU A 45 4.61 6.25 15.18
CA GLU A 45 5.09 7.64 15.13
C GLU A 45 6.62 7.73 15.01
N GLU A 46 7.35 6.84 15.68
CA GLU A 46 8.80 6.81 15.62
C GLU A 46 9.34 6.50 14.22
N ASN A 47 8.54 5.91 13.35
CA ASN A 47 8.92 5.58 11.98
C ASN A 47 8.56 6.66 10.96
N TYR A 48 7.87 7.71 11.37
CA TYR A 48 7.47 8.77 10.44
C TYR A 48 8.66 9.41 9.75
N LEU A 49 9.77 9.56 10.45
CA LEU A 49 10.99 10.14 9.87
C LEU A 49 11.49 9.30 8.68
N VAL A 50 11.51 7.98 8.81
CA VAL A 50 12.03 7.12 7.72
C VAL A 50 11.03 6.97 6.58
N ILE A 51 9.73 7.01 6.86
CA ILE A 51 8.71 6.88 5.82
C ILE A 51 8.53 8.20 5.07
N PHE A 52 8.40 9.31 5.80
CA PHE A 52 8.03 10.61 5.22
C PHE A 52 9.19 11.59 5.12
N GLY A 53 10.36 11.25 5.66
CA GLY A 53 11.54 12.12 5.60
C GLY A 53 11.61 13.17 6.70
N HIS A 54 10.54 13.32 7.49
CA HIS A 54 10.50 14.27 8.61
C HIS A 54 9.35 13.93 9.54
N GLN A 55 9.41 14.40 10.78
CA GLN A 55 8.30 14.30 11.69
C GLN A 55 7.20 15.30 11.30
N PRO A 56 5.93 15.08 11.70
CA PRO A 56 4.86 16.02 11.37
C PRO A 56 5.17 17.42 11.92
N LYS A 57 5.01 18.44 11.09
CA LYS A 57 5.29 19.83 11.46
C LYS A 57 4.16 20.46 12.27
N ASP A 58 2.94 19.98 12.08
CA ASP A 58 1.74 20.50 12.73
C ASP A 58 0.66 19.42 12.79
N SER A 59 -0.50 19.77 13.33
CA SER A 59 -1.60 18.81 13.49
C SER A 59 -2.21 18.38 12.16
N VAL A 60 -2.19 19.25 11.15
CA VAL A 60 -2.73 18.92 9.83
C VAL A 60 -1.85 17.86 9.16
N GLU A 61 -0.55 18.05 9.22
CA GLU A 61 0.39 17.08 8.64
C GLU A 61 0.35 15.76 9.40
N LYS A 62 0.20 15.81 10.72
CA LYS A 62 0.04 14.59 11.52
C LYS A 62 -1.19 13.80 11.07
N ASP A 63 -2.31 14.49 10.86
CA ASP A 63 -3.54 13.85 10.37
C ASP A 63 -3.32 13.26 8.98
N PHE A 64 -2.56 13.93 8.13
CA PHE A 64 -2.23 13.42 6.79
C PHE A 64 -1.41 12.13 6.89
N PHE A 65 -0.39 12.09 7.75
CA PHE A 65 0.41 10.89 7.96
C PHE A 65 -0.44 9.74 8.52
N GLU A 66 -1.32 10.04 9.46
CA GLU A 66 -2.25 9.05 10.00
C GLU A 66 -3.22 8.55 8.93
N GLY A 67 -3.65 9.42 8.04
CA GLY A 67 -4.48 9.03 6.90
C GLY A 67 -3.79 8.01 6.00
N ILE A 68 -2.52 8.21 5.72
CA ILE A 68 -1.73 7.26 4.93
C ILE A 68 -1.62 5.92 5.65
N LYS A 69 -1.41 5.94 6.96
CA LYS A 69 -1.43 4.74 7.79
C LYS A 69 -2.75 3.97 7.65
N PHE A 70 -3.87 4.68 7.80
CA PHE A 70 -5.19 4.05 7.70
C PHE A 70 -5.49 3.53 6.31
N LEU A 71 -5.03 4.22 5.27
CA LEU A 71 -5.14 3.72 3.90
C LEU A 71 -4.44 2.37 3.75
N ASN A 72 -3.22 2.27 4.25
CA ASN A 72 -2.46 1.02 4.17
C ASN A 72 -3.10 -0.09 5.00
N MET A 73 -3.61 0.24 6.19
CA MET A 73 -4.31 -0.73 7.03
C MET A 73 -5.58 -1.25 6.37
N ALA A 74 -6.33 -0.37 5.72
CA ALA A 74 -7.54 -0.76 5.01
C ALA A 74 -7.23 -1.70 3.85
N ILE A 75 -6.22 -1.39 3.05
CA ILE A 75 -5.80 -2.22 1.93
C ILE A 75 -5.37 -3.61 2.43
N GLN A 76 -4.58 -3.64 3.48
CA GLN A 76 -4.10 -4.90 4.07
C GLN A 76 -5.26 -5.76 4.56
N LYS A 77 -6.22 -5.15 5.22
CA LYS A 77 -7.38 -5.86 5.75
C LYS A 77 -8.24 -6.46 4.63
N PHE A 78 -8.51 -5.67 3.59
CA PHE A 78 -9.23 -6.15 2.43
C PHE A 78 -8.52 -7.32 1.76
N ARG A 79 -7.22 -7.19 1.56
CA ARG A 79 -6.42 -8.25 0.96
C ARG A 79 -6.50 -9.53 1.78
N ASN A 80 -6.41 -9.43 3.10
CA ASN A 80 -6.47 -10.59 3.99
C ASN A 80 -7.84 -11.28 3.92
N GLU A 81 -8.92 -10.50 3.89
CA GLU A 81 -10.26 -11.04 3.73
C GLU A 81 -10.42 -11.81 2.43
N LYS A 82 -9.98 -11.21 1.32
CA LYS A 82 -10.10 -11.85 0.01
C LYS A 82 -9.22 -13.08 -0.12
N ALA A 83 -8.08 -13.13 0.54
CA ALA A 83 -7.22 -14.30 0.54
C ALA A 83 -7.89 -15.50 1.21
N HIS A 84 -8.81 -15.28 2.14
CA HIS A 84 -9.55 -16.34 2.82
C HIS A 84 -10.86 -16.73 2.13
N ASP A 85 -11.32 -15.94 1.16
CA ASP A 85 -12.60 -16.17 0.48
C ASP A 85 -12.37 -16.65 -0.96
N ILE A 86 -11.90 -17.89 -1.07
CA ILE A 86 -11.59 -18.48 -2.38
C ILE A 86 -12.85 -18.75 -3.19
N ALA A 87 -14.00 -18.90 -2.54
CA ALA A 87 -15.26 -19.23 -3.20
C ALA A 87 -15.88 -18.05 -3.96
N LYS A 88 -15.45 -16.82 -3.70
CA LYS A 88 -15.98 -15.62 -4.34
C LYS A 88 -14.87 -14.93 -5.13
N PRO A 89 -14.81 -15.18 -6.45
CA PRO A 89 -13.78 -14.53 -7.26
C PRO A 89 -13.92 -13.01 -7.22
N LEU A 90 -12.79 -12.34 -7.18
CA LEU A 90 -12.74 -10.89 -7.16
C LEU A 90 -13.17 -10.36 -8.52
N ASN A 91 -14.11 -9.41 -8.58
CA ASN A 91 -14.55 -8.86 -9.86
C ASN A 91 -13.57 -7.77 -10.35
N LYS A 92 -13.64 -7.48 -11.64
CA LYS A 92 -12.75 -6.56 -12.31
C LYS A 92 -12.80 -5.15 -11.72
N ASN A 93 -14.00 -4.64 -11.45
CA ASN A 93 -14.14 -3.26 -10.96
C ASN A 93 -13.52 -3.08 -9.59
N ILE A 94 -13.73 -4.04 -8.70
CA ILE A 94 -13.13 -3.99 -7.37
C ILE A 94 -11.62 -4.11 -7.47
N ALA A 95 -11.12 -4.98 -8.34
CA ALA A 95 -9.68 -5.12 -8.54
C ALA A 95 -9.05 -3.82 -9.04
N ILE A 96 -9.70 -3.11 -9.96
CA ILE A 96 -9.21 -1.83 -10.48
C ILE A 96 -9.17 -0.77 -9.38
N HIS A 97 -10.23 -0.68 -8.57
CA HIS A 97 -10.25 0.25 -7.43
C HIS A 97 -9.14 -0.07 -6.45
N TYR A 98 -8.96 -1.34 -6.14
CA TYR A 98 -7.91 -1.79 -5.25
C TYR A 98 -6.53 -1.44 -5.76
N LEU A 99 -6.31 -1.66 -7.05
CA LEU A 99 -5.05 -1.35 -7.69
C LEU A 99 -4.76 0.15 -7.62
N ALA A 100 -5.78 0.99 -7.83
CA ALA A 100 -5.65 2.44 -7.72
C ALA A 100 -5.26 2.86 -6.30
N LEU A 101 -5.93 2.31 -5.29
CA LEU A 101 -5.60 2.62 -3.89
C LEU A 101 -4.19 2.15 -3.52
N THR A 102 -3.81 0.97 -3.98
CA THR A 102 -2.48 0.42 -3.73
C THR A 102 -1.40 1.26 -4.40
N SER A 103 -1.65 1.73 -5.62
CA SER A 103 -0.73 2.62 -6.33
C SER A 103 -0.57 3.95 -5.59
N LEU A 104 -1.68 4.51 -5.09
CA LEU A 104 -1.63 5.72 -4.28
C LEU A 104 -0.81 5.51 -3.01
N ALA A 105 -1.05 4.40 -2.32
CA ALA A 105 -0.28 4.08 -1.10
C ALA A 105 1.21 3.99 -1.39
N TYR A 106 1.58 3.31 -2.48
CA TYR A 106 2.98 3.18 -2.88
C TYR A 106 3.60 4.55 -3.17
N ASP A 107 2.91 5.38 -3.95
CA ASP A 107 3.41 6.71 -4.29
C ASP A 107 3.64 7.58 -3.06
N LEU A 108 2.72 7.50 -2.10
CA LEU A 108 2.82 8.30 -0.88
C LEU A 108 4.00 7.88 0.02
N ILE A 109 4.30 6.58 0.09
CA ILE A 109 5.43 6.12 0.91
C ILE A 109 6.77 6.21 0.17
N THR A 110 6.78 6.36 -1.14
CA THR A 110 8.02 6.50 -1.92
C THR A 110 8.30 7.95 -2.35
N ARG A 111 7.39 8.86 -2.05
CA ARG A 111 7.52 10.27 -2.44
C ARG A 111 8.86 10.86 -1.99
N ASN A 112 9.29 10.55 -0.78
CA ASN A 112 10.51 11.08 -0.23
C ASN A 112 11.76 10.61 -0.98
N GLU A 113 11.72 9.40 -1.54
CA GLU A 113 12.84 8.89 -2.32
C GLU A 113 13.06 9.68 -3.60
N GLY A 114 11.97 10.06 -4.27
CA GLY A 114 12.04 10.87 -5.48
C GLY A 114 12.59 12.26 -5.22
N ASN A 115 12.52 12.74 -3.99
CA ASN A 115 12.98 14.08 -3.60
C ASN A 115 14.40 14.11 -3.05
N LYS A 116 15.10 12.99 -3.05
CA LYS A 116 16.48 12.91 -2.53
C LYS A 116 17.54 13.33 -3.53
N ASP A 117 17.14 13.52 -4.76
CA ASP A 117 18.09 13.89 -5.84
C ASP A 117 18.30 15.42 -5.94
#